data_a2fd7e008a2d9bf68da2b61ffb94ae81
#
_entry.id   a2fd7e008a2d9bf68da2b61ffb94ae81
#
_cell.length_a   1.000
_cell.length_b   1.000
_cell.length_c   1.000
_cell.angle_alpha   90.00
_cell.angle_beta   90.00
_cell.angle_gamma   90.00
#
_symmetry.space_group_name_H-M   'P 1'
#
loop_
_entity.id
_entity.type
_entity.pdbx_description
1 polymer ?
#
loop_
_entity_poly.entity_id
_entity_poly.type
_entity_poly.pdbx_seq_one_letter_code
_entity_poly.pdbx_strand_id
1 'polypeptide(L)'
;MSLLFCSYRFPNFVFTRYHTPTRRFATKISEEVESPKIKPKSTTALRRTASASLPIRANPTPTRSSIETVFTLATAQKYLLYRLKDHWRSSDSLIGARVFHEAFWVPNWKQGEIFVFGNGSFVCWGLGEKDARRFEREILRPVPGFQLAPLKEAETEELEFVSDRTEETRLQGDLIILGKPAPFDSQGSLFSELPPMAFPQETLLARYAFSQALSRSTALSGLEVSLDDYLSSMTHLPQALEETGKPGMSRKALIKKLGELMKFRQGLNLNRENFSDTPDFYWTEPELERYFKSMSDALEIKLRTDSVNDKITYAAEAQSVLRQLLTESSSHNLELIIIALIAVEVVVALIRDGPELWEMLKGDSADKGTKEV
;
A
#
# COMPACT_ATOMS: atom_id res chain seq x y z
N MET A 1 -22.26 -85.71 -3.66
CA MET A 1 -21.02 -85.11 -3.08
C MET A 1 -21.39 -83.75 -2.56
N SER A 2 -21.59 -83.71 -1.24
CA SER A 2 -22.08 -82.52 -0.50
C SER A 2 -20.96 -81.63 -0.11
N LEU A 3 -21.12 -80.34 -0.36
CA LEU A 3 -20.24 -79.29 0.18
C LEU A 3 -21.01 -78.61 1.30
N LEU A 4 -20.46 -78.72 2.51
CA LEU A 4 -20.93 -78.13 3.74
C LEU A 4 -20.54 -76.61 3.78
N PHE A 5 -21.56 -75.77 3.88
CA PHE A 5 -21.35 -74.33 4.20
C PHE A 5 -21.30 -74.19 5.73
N CYS A 6 -20.15 -73.75 6.25
CA CYS A 6 -19.95 -73.38 7.65
C CYS A 6 -20.36 -71.91 7.86
N SER A 7 -21.51 -71.75 8.56
CA SER A 7 -22.05 -70.45 8.92
C SER A 7 -21.46 -69.97 10.26
N TYR A 8 -20.61 -68.95 10.25
CA TYR A 8 -20.18 -68.29 11.46
C TYR A 8 -21.18 -67.22 11.90
N ARG A 9 -21.81 -67.44 13.04
CA ARG A 9 -22.71 -66.50 13.73
C ARG A 9 -21.89 -65.56 14.60
N PHE A 10 -21.93 -64.24 14.35
CA PHE A 10 -21.44 -63.21 15.26
C PHE A 10 -22.48 -62.91 16.34
N PRO A 11 -22.08 -62.67 17.59
CA PRO A 11 -22.99 -62.31 18.66
C PRO A 11 -23.42 -60.85 18.58
N ASN A 12 -24.71 -60.63 18.82
CA ASN A 12 -25.32 -59.31 18.93
C ASN A 12 -24.75 -58.52 20.13
N PHE A 13 -24.06 -57.41 19.88
CA PHE A 13 -23.78 -56.42 20.92
C PHE A 13 -24.97 -55.47 21.06
N VAL A 14 -25.63 -55.52 22.23
CA VAL A 14 -26.71 -54.62 22.63
C VAL A 14 -26.04 -53.31 23.06
N PHE A 15 -26.16 -52.23 22.29
CA PHE A 15 -25.77 -50.90 22.72
C PHE A 15 -26.86 -50.28 23.59
N THR A 16 -26.62 -50.21 24.88
CA THR A 16 -27.42 -49.47 25.84
C THR A 16 -27.16 -47.96 25.62
N ARG A 17 -28.19 -47.27 25.09
CA ARG A 17 -28.12 -45.78 24.99
C ARG A 17 -28.25 -45.16 26.38
N TYR A 18 -27.19 -44.56 26.85
CA TYR A 18 -27.26 -43.62 27.98
C TYR A 18 -27.77 -42.29 27.43
N HIS A 19 -28.98 -41.87 27.80
CA HIS A 19 -29.49 -40.53 27.63
C HIS A 19 -28.81 -39.63 28.64
N THR A 20 -27.86 -38.78 28.17
CA THR A 20 -27.40 -37.61 28.92
C THR A 20 -28.34 -36.44 28.64
N PRO A 21 -28.85 -35.73 29.64
CA PRO A 21 -29.66 -34.54 29.40
C PRO A 21 -28.77 -33.41 28.91
N THR A 22 -28.89 -33.06 27.65
CA THR A 22 -28.28 -31.85 27.08
C THR A 22 -28.96 -30.63 27.65
N ARG A 23 -28.35 -30.03 28.67
CA ARG A 23 -28.64 -28.64 29.06
C ARG A 23 -28.34 -27.71 27.87
N ARG A 24 -29.41 -27.23 27.24
CA ARG A 24 -29.32 -26.11 26.27
C ARG A 24 -28.91 -24.85 27.02
N PHE A 25 -27.63 -24.52 27.05
CA PHE A 25 -27.21 -23.16 27.32
C PHE A 25 -27.55 -22.36 26.07
N ALA A 26 -28.57 -21.52 26.17
CA ALA A 26 -28.81 -20.45 25.23
C ALA A 26 -27.68 -19.43 25.42
N THR A 27 -26.57 -19.61 24.73
CA THR A 27 -25.59 -18.57 24.52
C THR A 27 -26.23 -17.53 23.61
N LYS A 28 -26.66 -16.41 24.21
CA LYS A 28 -26.81 -15.16 23.47
C LYS A 28 -25.46 -14.89 22.84
N ILE A 29 -25.34 -15.14 21.54
CA ILE A 29 -24.27 -14.59 20.73
C ILE A 29 -24.61 -13.11 20.64
N SER A 30 -24.05 -12.31 21.58
CA SER A 30 -23.82 -10.91 21.32
C SER A 30 -22.87 -10.90 20.13
N GLU A 31 -23.32 -10.44 18.99
CA GLU A 31 -22.45 -9.96 17.93
C GLU A 31 -21.61 -8.83 18.54
N GLU A 32 -20.50 -9.19 19.19
CA GLU A 32 -19.38 -8.28 19.35
C GLU A 32 -18.95 -7.94 17.92
N VAL A 33 -19.33 -6.76 17.48
CA VAL A 33 -18.70 -6.09 16.34
C VAL A 33 -17.22 -6.07 16.65
N GLU A 34 -16.48 -7.01 16.08
CA GLU A 34 -15.02 -7.10 16.17
C GLU A 34 -14.47 -5.73 15.75
N SER A 35 -14.05 -4.93 16.71
CA SER A 35 -13.37 -3.67 16.43
C SER A 35 -12.18 -4.01 15.53
N PRO A 36 -11.99 -3.31 14.41
CA PRO A 36 -10.91 -3.62 13.48
C PRO A 36 -9.60 -3.67 14.24
N LYS A 37 -8.92 -4.82 14.19
CA LYS A 37 -7.61 -5.03 14.82
C LYS A 37 -6.68 -3.93 14.33
N ILE A 38 -6.32 -3.03 15.23
CA ILE A 38 -5.41 -1.92 14.96
C ILE A 38 -4.08 -2.53 14.55
N LYS A 39 -3.76 -2.45 13.25
CA LYS A 39 -2.44 -2.87 12.74
C LYS A 39 -1.36 -2.06 13.46
N PRO A 40 -0.19 -2.65 13.80
CA PRO A 40 0.92 -1.89 14.35
C PRO A 40 1.36 -0.84 13.31
N LYS A 41 1.15 0.43 13.65
CA LYS A 41 1.38 1.57 12.77
C LYS A 41 2.85 1.97 12.80
N SER A 42 3.27 2.73 11.80
CA SER A 42 4.60 3.34 11.63
C SER A 42 5.11 4.16 12.84
N THR A 43 4.24 4.54 13.77
CA THR A 43 4.56 5.08 15.10
C THR A 43 5.53 4.22 15.92
N THR A 44 5.90 3.02 15.46
CA THR A 44 6.89 2.17 16.13
C THR A 44 8.25 2.87 16.24
N ALA A 45 8.66 3.64 15.26
CA ALA A 45 9.92 4.41 15.28
C ALA A 45 9.88 5.49 16.39
N LEU A 46 8.81 6.28 16.45
CA LEU A 46 8.61 7.29 17.47
C LEU A 46 8.48 6.70 18.87
N ARG A 47 7.86 5.52 19.03
CA ARG A 47 7.78 4.82 20.30
C ARG A 47 9.14 4.47 20.90
N ARG A 48 10.17 4.23 20.05
CA ARG A 48 11.54 3.99 20.53
C ARG A 48 12.14 5.22 21.23
N THR A 49 11.75 6.39 20.81
CA THR A 49 12.24 7.68 21.34
C THR A 49 11.26 8.32 22.34
N ALA A 50 10.11 7.72 22.59
CA ALA A 50 9.05 8.26 23.46
C ALA A 50 9.52 8.57 24.89
N SER A 51 10.53 7.86 25.40
CA SER A 51 11.12 8.16 26.70
C SER A 51 11.69 9.57 26.82
N ALA A 52 12.09 10.19 25.70
CA ALA A 52 12.63 11.56 25.69
C ALA A 52 11.57 12.62 26.02
N SER A 53 10.27 12.33 25.84
CA SER A 53 9.17 13.25 26.17
C SER A 53 8.71 13.13 27.63
N LEU A 54 9.09 12.06 28.35
CA LEU A 54 8.65 11.80 29.72
C LEU A 54 8.92 12.94 30.71
N PRO A 55 10.10 13.63 30.69
CA PRO A 55 10.35 14.77 31.59
C PRO A 55 9.35 15.90 31.37
N ILE A 56 8.94 16.14 30.14
CA ILE A 56 8.00 17.20 29.79
C ILE A 56 6.59 16.82 30.25
N ARG A 57 6.20 15.57 30.03
CA ARG A 57 4.88 15.03 30.43
C ARG A 57 4.73 15.00 31.96
N ALA A 58 5.80 14.67 32.67
CA ALA A 58 5.80 14.58 34.12
C ALA A 58 5.82 15.92 34.85
N ASN A 59 6.35 16.98 34.20
CA ASN A 59 6.53 18.30 34.82
C ASN A 59 5.71 19.37 34.10
N PRO A 60 4.40 19.50 34.37
CA PRO A 60 3.59 20.57 33.81
C PRO A 60 4.09 21.94 34.33
N THR A 61 4.33 22.87 33.40
CA THR A 61 4.67 24.25 33.73
C THR A 61 3.43 25.14 33.63
N PRO A 62 3.35 26.24 34.35
CA PRO A 62 2.18 27.15 34.26
C PRO A 62 1.97 27.76 32.88
N THR A 63 3.01 27.81 32.05
CA THR A 63 2.98 28.37 30.67
C THR A 63 2.56 27.40 29.62
N ARG A 64 2.51 26.11 29.95
CA ARG A 64 2.25 25.00 29.03
C ARG A 64 0.77 24.73 28.90
N SER A 65 0.29 24.59 27.68
CA SER A 65 -1.09 24.13 27.41
C SER A 65 -1.33 22.68 27.83
N SER A 66 -2.58 22.25 27.80
CA SER A 66 -2.89 20.82 27.80
C SER A 66 -2.23 20.11 26.63
N ILE A 67 -1.92 18.83 26.81
CA ILE A 67 -1.47 17.97 25.69
C ILE A 67 -2.66 17.71 24.81
N GLU A 68 -2.52 17.98 23.51
CA GLU A 68 -3.54 17.81 22.49
C GLU A 68 -3.05 16.85 21.39
N THR A 69 -3.97 16.35 20.58
CA THR A 69 -3.68 15.34 19.56
C THR A 69 -3.41 15.97 18.20
N VAL A 70 -2.44 15.42 17.47
CA VAL A 70 -2.29 15.59 16.03
C VAL A 70 -2.64 14.25 15.39
N PHE A 71 -3.68 14.26 14.57
CA PHE A 71 -4.16 13.04 13.92
C PHE A 71 -4.05 13.15 12.41
N THR A 72 -3.45 12.14 11.77
CA THR A 72 -3.26 12.08 10.33
C THR A 72 -4.05 10.93 9.73
N LEU A 73 -4.67 11.16 8.60
CA LEU A 73 -5.47 10.18 7.88
C LEU A 73 -5.13 10.20 6.38
N ALA A 74 -4.77 9.04 5.81
CA ALA A 74 -4.63 8.83 4.39
C ALA A 74 -5.75 7.92 3.89
N THR A 75 -6.53 8.37 2.89
CA THR A 75 -7.70 7.65 2.37
C THR A 75 -7.60 7.33 0.89
N ALA A 76 -6.63 7.92 0.18
CA ALA A 76 -6.41 7.71 -1.25
C ALA A 76 -4.91 7.78 -1.58
N GLN A 77 -4.53 7.38 -2.78
CA GLN A 77 -3.16 7.56 -3.26
C GLN A 77 -2.85 9.01 -3.64
N LYS A 78 -3.88 9.78 -4.01
CA LYS A 78 -3.73 11.19 -4.39
C LYS A 78 -5.02 11.96 -4.22
N TYR A 79 -4.90 13.24 -3.82
CA TYR A 79 -5.98 14.22 -3.82
C TYR A 79 -5.76 15.29 -4.88
N LEU A 80 -6.82 15.63 -5.60
CA LEU A 80 -6.81 16.72 -6.57
C LEU A 80 -7.25 18.04 -5.90
N LEU A 81 -6.29 18.71 -5.25
CA LEU A 81 -6.56 19.90 -4.43
C LEU A 81 -7.28 21.03 -5.19
N TYR A 82 -7.08 21.14 -6.52
CA TYR A 82 -7.79 22.14 -7.32
C TYR A 82 -9.31 21.91 -7.34
N ARG A 83 -9.76 20.64 -7.34
CA ARG A 83 -11.20 20.30 -7.27
C ARG A 83 -11.81 20.69 -5.93
N LEU A 84 -11.05 20.54 -4.86
CA LEU A 84 -11.45 20.98 -3.54
C LEU A 84 -11.61 22.51 -3.49
N LYS A 85 -10.64 23.24 -4.07
CA LYS A 85 -10.69 24.69 -4.19
C LYS A 85 -11.89 25.18 -4.98
N ASP A 86 -12.21 24.55 -6.12
CA ASP A 86 -13.33 24.93 -6.97
C ASP A 86 -14.66 24.63 -6.31
N HIS A 87 -14.80 23.49 -5.66
CA HIS A 87 -16.00 23.11 -4.93
C HIS A 87 -16.32 24.08 -3.78
N TRP A 88 -15.30 24.55 -3.07
CA TRP A 88 -15.48 25.43 -1.91
C TRP A 88 -15.60 26.91 -2.23
N ARG A 89 -15.17 27.34 -3.40
CA ARG A 89 -15.52 28.68 -3.90
C ARG A 89 -17.03 28.87 -4.06
N SER A 90 -17.75 27.77 -4.25
CA SER A 90 -19.21 27.78 -4.39
C SER A 90 -19.99 27.48 -3.09
N SER A 91 -19.28 27.18 -1.99
CA SER A 91 -19.90 26.78 -0.72
C SER A 91 -19.37 27.60 0.45
N ASP A 92 -20.27 28.27 1.18
CA ASP A 92 -19.97 29.08 2.36
C ASP A 92 -19.58 28.27 3.62
N SER A 93 -19.42 26.94 3.48
CA SER A 93 -19.36 26.04 4.63
C SER A 93 -18.00 26.04 5.39
N LEU A 94 -16.93 26.62 4.82
CA LEU A 94 -15.62 26.67 5.47
C LEU A 94 -14.99 28.07 5.35
N ILE A 95 -15.35 28.93 6.31
CA ILE A 95 -14.85 30.30 6.36
C ILE A 95 -13.32 30.32 6.52
N GLY A 96 -12.63 30.95 5.56
CA GLY A 96 -11.18 31.16 5.61
C GLY A 96 -10.32 30.03 5.05
N ALA A 97 -10.92 28.94 4.58
CA ALA A 97 -10.14 27.85 3.95
C ALA A 97 -9.50 28.31 2.63
N ARG A 98 -8.23 28.02 2.42
CA ARG A 98 -7.46 28.44 1.26
C ARG A 98 -6.28 27.53 0.95
N VAL A 99 -5.69 27.71 -0.22
CA VAL A 99 -4.38 27.08 -0.55
C VAL A 99 -3.30 27.79 0.26
N PHE A 100 -2.50 27.00 0.98
CA PHE A 100 -1.37 27.43 1.75
C PHE A 100 -0.15 26.55 1.36
N HIS A 101 0.76 27.11 0.58
CA HIS A 101 1.84 26.37 -0.06
C HIS A 101 1.31 25.14 -0.85
N GLU A 102 1.76 23.95 -0.52
CA GLU A 102 1.36 22.70 -1.18
C GLU A 102 0.11 22.05 -0.55
N ALA A 103 -0.46 22.64 0.49
CA ALA A 103 -1.65 22.13 1.16
C ALA A 103 -2.88 22.99 0.92
N PHE A 104 -4.05 22.40 1.04
CA PHE A 104 -5.27 23.12 1.27
C PHE A 104 -5.49 23.22 2.78
N TRP A 105 -5.49 24.43 3.30
CA TRP A 105 -5.53 24.72 4.72
C TRP A 105 -6.90 25.19 5.17
N VAL A 106 -7.41 24.56 6.23
CA VAL A 106 -8.65 24.89 6.92
C VAL A 106 -8.30 25.41 8.30
N PRO A 107 -8.35 26.74 8.54
CA PRO A 107 -7.82 27.39 9.75
C PRO A 107 -8.63 27.08 11.01
N ASN A 108 -9.92 26.80 10.87
CA ASN A 108 -10.80 26.49 11.99
C ASN A 108 -11.92 25.55 11.54
N TRP A 109 -11.87 24.33 12.03
CA TRP A 109 -12.94 23.36 11.90
C TRP A 109 -13.15 22.67 13.26
N LYS A 110 -14.30 22.93 13.90
CA LYS A 110 -14.61 22.42 15.25
C LYS A 110 -13.50 22.71 16.30
N GLN A 111 -12.95 23.91 16.28
CA GLN A 111 -11.85 24.37 17.13
C GLN A 111 -10.49 23.66 16.87
N GLY A 112 -10.36 22.95 15.76
CA GLY A 112 -9.12 22.40 15.27
C GLY A 112 -8.70 22.97 13.94
N GLU A 113 -7.51 22.65 13.48
CA GLU A 113 -6.91 23.09 12.22
C GLU A 113 -6.62 21.87 11.34
N ILE A 114 -6.79 21.99 10.02
CA ILE A 114 -6.59 20.88 9.11
C ILE A 114 -5.74 21.32 7.91
N PHE A 115 -4.74 20.49 7.57
CA PHE A 115 -3.94 20.61 6.35
C PHE A 115 -4.21 19.40 5.45
N VAL A 116 -4.73 19.62 4.25
CA VAL A 116 -5.01 18.57 3.25
C VAL A 116 -3.94 18.61 2.18
N PHE A 117 -3.22 17.49 1.96
CA PHE A 117 -2.09 17.41 1.03
C PHE A 117 -2.46 16.63 -0.24
N GLY A 118 -1.73 16.88 -1.31
CA GLY A 118 -1.96 16.23 -2.61
C GLY A 118 -1.64 14.73 -2.62
N ASN A 119 -0.84 14.23 -1.67
CA ASN A 119 -0.44 12.83 -1.53
C ASN A 119 -1.53 11.88 -1.00
N GLY A 120 -2.78 12.33 -0.91
CA GLY A 120 -3.91 11.51 -0.48
C GLY A 120 -4.13 11.43 1.03
N SER A 121 -3.48 12.31 1.79
CA SER A 121 -3.62 12.39 3.24
C SER A 121 -3.93 13.81 3.74
N PHE A 122 -4.38 13.91 4.97
CA PHE A 122 -4.58 15.18 5.66
C PHE A 122 -4.24 15.05 7.14
N VAL A 123 -3.86 16.16 7.75
CA VAL A 123 -3.41 16.26 9.13
C VAL A 123 -4.33 17.19 9.90
N CYS A 124 -4.80 16.74 11.05
CA CYS A 124 -5.71 17.44 11.95
C CYS A 124 -4.98 17.79 13.24
N TRP A 125 -4.97 19.06 13.63
CA TRP A 125 -4.45 19.55 14.89
C TRP A 125 -5.59 19.83 15.86
N GLY A 126 -5.48 19.34 17.11
CA GLY A 126 -6.49 19.49 18.14
C GLY A 126 -7.77 18.67 17.88
N LEU A 127 -7.74 17.73 16.96
CA LEU A 127 -8.85 16.87 16.57
C LEU A 127 -8.45 15.40 16.66
N GLY A 128 -9.32 14.58 17.24
CA GLY A 128 -9.12 13.14 17.30
C GLY A 128 -9.65 12.39 16.08
N GLU A 129 -9.47 11.07 16.07
CA GLU A 129 -9.87 10.19 14.98
C GLU A 129 -11.33 10.37 14.54
N LYS A 130 -12.26 10.49 15.49
CA LYS A 130 -13.69 10.62 15.19
C LYS A 130 -13.98 11.86 14.37
N ASP A 131 -13.34 12.97 14.69
CA ASP A 131 -13.53 14.23 13.99
C ASP A 131 -12.81 14.24 12.64
N ALA A 132 -11.61 13.67 12.55
CA ALA A 132 -10.89 13.48 11.29
C ALA A 132 -11.71 12.64 10.29
N ARG A 133 -12.27 11.50 10.73
CA ARG A 133 -13.14 10.65 9.91
C ARG A 133 -14.45 11.34 9.53
N ARG A 134 -14.95 12.22 10.40
CA ARG A 134 -16.12 13.05 10.09
C ARG A 134 -15.80 14.08 9.02
N PHE A 135 -14.64 14.76 9.12
CA PHE A 135 -14.17 15.70 8.10
C PHE A 135 -14.01 15.01 6.73
N GLU A 136 -13.40 13.84 6.67
CA GLU A 136 -13.29 13.04 5.45
C GLU A 136 -14.65 12.78 4.82
N ARG A 137 -15.60 12.28 5.62
CA ARG A 137 -16.92 11.86 5.14
C ARG A 137 -17.80 13.03 4.72
N GLU A 138 -17.82 14.12 5.49
CA GLU A 138 -18.71 15.25 5.27
C GLU A 138 -18.15 16.28 4.28
N ILE A 139 -16.81 16.42 4.21
CA ILE A 139 -16.16 17.48 3.45
C ILE A 139 -15.39 16.96 2.24
N LEU A 140 -14.58 15.92 2.39
CA LEU A 140 -13.71 15.47 1.30
C LEU A 140 -14.40 14.48 0.35
N ARG A 141 -15.15 13.53 0.90
CA ARG A 141 -15.82 12.49 0.11
C ARG A 141 -16.91 13.02 -0.83
N PRO A 142 -17.70 14.05 -0.48
CA PRO A 142 -18.72 14.58 -1.37
C PRO A 142 -18.18 15.27 -2.63
N VAL A 143 -16.88 15.64 -2.67
CA VAL A 143 -16.29 16.33 -3.82
C VAL A 143 -16.02 15.36 -4.96
N PRO A 144 -16.72 15.48 -6.12
CA PRO A 144 -16.60 14.51 -7.20
C PRO A 144 -15.20 14.46 -7.78
N GLY A 145 -14.61 13.23 -7.84
CA GLY A 145 -13.29 13.00 -8.42
C GLY A 145 -12.14 13.67 -7.68
N PHE A 146 -12.32 14.07 -6.43
CA PHE A 146 -11.26 14.59 -5.59
C PHE A 146 -10.25 13.52 -5.21
N GLN A 147 -10.73 12.33 -4.83
CA GLN A 147 -9.90 11.20 -4.44
C GLN A 147 -9.55 10.34 -5.66
N LEU A 148 -8.27 10.17 -5.94
CA LEU A 148 -7.77 9.24 -6.95
C LEU A 148 -7.24 7.98 -6.28
N ALA A 149 -7.66 6.81 -6.77
CA ALA A 149 -7.28 5.51 -6.25
C ALA A 149 -7.47 5.43 -4.72
N PRO A 150 -8.73 5.40 -4.21
CA PRO A 150 -8.99 5.28 -2.79
C PRO A 150 -8.33 4.02 -2.22
N LEU A 151 -7.79 4.12 -1.00
CA LEU A 151 -7.21 3.01 -0.28
C LEU A 151 -8.32 2.05 0.17
N LYS A 152 -8.02 0.75 0.24
CA LYS A 152 -8.95 -0.25 0.77
C LYS A 152 -9.25 0.00 2.24
N GLU A 153 -8.22 0.29 2.99
CA GLU A 153 -8.28 0.70 4.39
C GLU A 153 -7.54 2.02 4.54
N ALA A 154 -8.11 2.94 5.30
CA ALA A 154 -7.47 4.22 5.57
C ALA A 154 -6.30 4.03 6.55
N GLU A 155 -5.16 4.58 6.23
CA GLU A 155 -4.01 4.59 7.12
C GLU A 155 -4.06 5.82 8.04
N THR A 156 -3.65 5.61 9.29
CA THR A 156 -3.73 6.65 10.31
C THR A 156 -2.45 6.72 11.12
N GLU A 157 -2.09 7.91 11.55
CA GLU A 157 -0.97 8.16 12.44
C GLU A 157 -1.40 9.18 13.49
N GLU A 158 -1.01 8.97 14.75
CA GLU A 158 -1.42 9.81 15.86
C GLU A 158 -0.17 10.23 16.67
N LEU A 159 -0.04 11.53 16.89
CA LEU A 159 0.95 12.15 17.74
C LEU A 159 0.28 13.11 18.71
N GLU A 160 1.08 13.65 19.60
CA GLU A 160 0.63 14.65 20.56
C GLU A 160 1.47 15.92 20.44
N PHE A 161 0.86 17.02 20.80
CA PHE A 161 1.57 18.31 20.86
C PHE A 161 1.18 19.09 22.11
N VAL A 162 2.03 20.04 22.43
CA VAL A 162 1.86 20.97 23.54
C VAL A 162 2.34 22.35 23.10
N SER A 163 1.64 23.41 23.52
CA SER A 163 2.06 24.77 23.28
C SER A 163 2.68 25.35 24.54
N ASP A 164 3.91 25.88 24.44
CA ASP A 164 4.61 26.57 25.53
C ASP A 164 5.43 27.75 24.97
N ARG A 165 4.97 28.98 25.20
CA ARG A 165 5.62 30.19 24.68
C ARG A 165 7.02 30.45 25.24
N THR A 166 7.43 29.75 26.28
CA THR A 166 8.75 29.89 26.89
C THR A 166 9.81 28.98 26.26
N GLU A 167 9.35 27.89 25.64
CA GLU A 167 10.20 26.90 24.99
C GLU A 167 10.49 27.23 23.53
N GLU A 168 11.46 26.54 22.92
CA GLU A 168 11.67 26.54 21.47
C GLU A 168 10.82 25.49 20.78
N THR A 169 10.37 25.79 19.56
CA THR A 169 9.65 24.81 18.74
C THR A 169 10.57 23.66 18.34
N ARG A 170 10.18 22.43 18.70
CA ARG A 170 10.96 21.22 18.40
C ARG A 170 10.12 19.94 18.52
N LEU A 171 10.60 18.87 17.96
CA LEU A 171 10.15 17.52 18.26
C LEU A 171 10.99 16.92 19.39
N GLN A 172 10.35 16.37 20.42
CA GLN A 172 11.03 15.69 21.51
C GLN A 172 10.41 14.31 21.76
N GLY A 173 11.06 13.28 21.24
CA GLY A 173 10.51 11.93 21.23
C GLY A 173 9.26 11.86 20.36
N ASP A 174 8.12 11.53 20.99
CA ASP A 174 6.80 11.44 20.37
C ASP A 174 5.92 12.68 20.62
N LEU A 175 6.48 13.75 21.15
CA LEU A 175 5.78 14.98 21.51
C LEU A 175 6.30 16.18 20.69
N ILE A 176 5.40 16.90 20.04
CA ILE A 176 5.70 18.15 19.37
C ILE A 176 5.54 19.29 20.38
N ILE A 177 6.56 20.12 20.54
CA ILE A 177 6.51 21.33 21.35
C ILE A 177 6.39 22.51 20.40
N LEU A 178 5.29 23.25 20.51
CA LEU A 178 5.07 24.49 19.78
C LEU A 178 5.41 25.66 20.72
N GLY A 179 6.55 26.27 20.49
CA GLY A 179 7.07 27.34 21.32
C GLY A 179 7.28 28.65 20.56
N LYS A 180 8.38 29.34 20.89
CA LYS A 180 8.75 30.58 20.21
C LYS A 180 8.92 30.32 18.72
N PRO A 181 8.35 31.17 17.86
CA PRO A 181 8.63 31.09 16.43
C PRO A 181 10.13 31.39 16.19
N ALA A 182 10.66 30.72 15.17
CA ALA A 182 11.96 31.15 14.63
C ALA A 182 11.86 32.58 14.06
N PRO A 183 12.92 33.35 14.10
CA PRO A 183 12.92 34.64 13.44
C PRO A 183 12.88 34.43 11.91
N PHE A 184 11.69 34.62 11.32
CA PHE A 184 11.51 34.53 9.87
C PHE A 184 11.57 35.89 9.25
N ASP A 185 12.42 36.08 8.24
CA ASP A 185 12.55 37.33 7.52
C ASP A 185 11.29 37.71 6.70
N SER A 186 10.48 36.72 6.35
CA SER A 186 9.32 36.88 5.48
C SER A 186 7.96 37.09 6.20
N GLN A 187 7.94 37.19 7.53
CA GLN A 187 6.67 37.28 8.28
C GLN A 187 5.83 38.55 7.96
N GLY A 188 6.42 39.60 7.45
CA GLY A 188 5.73 40.89 7.26
C GLY A 188 4.68 40.92 6.16
N SER A 189 4.77 40.05 5.14
CA SER A 189 3.88 40.14 3.98
C SER A 189 2.82 39.02 3.88
N LEU A 190 3.08 37.86 4.49
CA LEU A 190 2.16 36.70 4.42
C LEU A 190 0.95 36.79 5.37
N PHE A 191 1.02 37.65 6.38
CA PHE A 191 0.11 37.58 7.54
C PHE A 191 -0.88 38.72 7.68
N SER A 192 -0.91 39.69 6.74
CA SER A 192 -1.77 40.87 6.90
C SER A 192 -3.29 40.61 6.87
N GLU A 193 -3.74 39.46 6.37
CA GLU A 193 -5.17 39.12 6.25
C GLU A 193 -5.44 37.62 6.52
N LEU A 194 -5.02 37.10 7.67
CA LEU A 194 -5.37 35.73 8.03
C LEU A 194 -6.76 35.64 8.64
N PRO A 195 -7.55 34.60 8.32
CA PRO A 195 -8.86 34.35 8.93
C PRO A 195 -8.70 33.97 10.40
N PRO A 196 -9.79 34.00 11.18
CA PRO A 196 -9.78 33.46 12.53
C PRO A 196 -9.31 32.01 12.55
N MET A 197 -8.29 31.70 13.36
CA MET A 197 -7.63 30.42 13.45
C MET A 197 -7.87 29.76 14.81
N ALA A 198 -7.83 28.42 14.83
CA ALA A 198 -7.92 27.64 16.07
C ALA A 198 -6.66 27.80 16.97
N PHE A 199 -5.50 27.96 16.36
CA PHE A 199 -4.20 28.04 17.04
C PHE A 199 -3.44 29.34 16.74
N PRO A 200 -2.44 29.72 17.57
CA PRO A 200 -1.65 30.93 17.38
C PRO A 200 -0.98 30.99 16.01
N GLN A 201 -1.03 32.18 15.41
CA GLN A 201 -0.45 32.45 14.10
C GLN A 201 1.08 32.22 14.08
N GLU A 202 1.76 32.54 15.15
CA GLU A 202 3.23 32.48 15.27
C GLU A 202 3.77 31.06 15.03
N THR A 203 2.97 30.02 15.29
CA THR A 203 3.37 28.62 15.11
C THR A 203 2.80 27.98 13.83
N LEU A 204 2.09 28.73 12.97
CA LEU A 204 1.45 28.22 11.76
C LEU A 204 2.43 27.52 10.83
N LEU A 205 3.56 28.15 10.52
CA LEU A 205 4.57 27.58 9.63
C LEU A 205 5.21 26.31 10.20
N ALA A 206 5.45 26.28 11.51
CA ALA A 206 5.96 25.08 12.18
C ALA A 206 4.93 23.93 12.11
N ARG A 207 3.64 24.20 12.38
CA ARG A 207 2.58 23.20 12.23
C ARG A 207 2.47 22.71 10.80
N TYR A 208 2.62 23.59 9.82
CA TYR A 208 2.67 23.20 8.41
C TYR A 208 3.83 22.26 8.12
N ALA A 209 5.05 22.58 8.57
CA ALA A 209 6.24 21.76 8.34
C ALA A 209 6.13 20.37 8.96
N PHE A 210 5.67 20.28 10.22
CA PHE A 210 5.38 18.99 10.86
C PHE A 210 4.26 18.22 10.15
N SER A 211 3.19 18.92 9.73
CA SER A 211 2.10 18.30 9.00
C SER A 211 2.53 17.71 7.68
N GLN A 212 3.45 18.36 6.95
CA GLN A 212 3.93 17.86 5.68
C GLN A 212 4.72 16.56 5.85
N ALA A 213 5.58 16.47 6.86
CA ALA A 213 6.30 15.22 7.17
C ALA A 213 5.35 14.11 7.62
N LEU A 214 4.39 14.39 8.52
CA LEU A 214 3.36 13.44 8.96
C LEU A 214 2.52 12.92 7.79
N SER A 215 2.06 13.84 6.93
CA SER A 215 1.30 13.52 5.73
C SER A 215 2.07 12.55 4.82
N ARG A 216 3.37 12.78 4.59
CA ARG A 216 4.23 11.90 3.80
C ARG A 216 4.37 10.52 4.46
N SER A 217 4.60 10.46 5.76
CA SER A 217 4.71 9.20 6.50
C SER A 217 3.44 8.36 6.38
N THR A 218 2.27 8.96 6.61
CA THR A 218 1.00 8.26 6.55
C THR A 218 0.64 7.80 5.12
N ALA A 219 0.95 8.63 4.10
CA ALA A 219 0.78 8.24 2.70
C ALA A 219 1.73 7.10 2.31
N LEU A 220 2.98 7.12 2.80
CA LEU A 220 3.94 6.03 2.61
C LEU A 220 3.45 4.72 3.25
N SER A 221 2.83 4.78 4.44
CA SER A 221 2.21 3.59 5.07
C SER A 221 1.15 2.95 4.18
N GLY A 222 0.30 3.74 3.52
CA GLY A 222 -0.69 3.22 2.57
C GLY A 222 -0.05 2.53 1.36
N LEU A 223 1.09 3.05 0.91
CA LEU A 223 1.86 2.43 -0.18
C LEU A 223 2.54 1.13 0.26
N GLU A 224 3.14 1.11 1.46
CA GLU A 224 3.74 -0.08 2.07
C GLU A 224 2.74 -1.23 2.19
N VAL A 225 1.56 -0.96 2.75
CA VAL A 225 0.48 -1.96 2.88
C VAL A 225 0.04 -2.48 1.53
N SER A 226 -0.15 -1.59 0.56
CA SER A 226 -0.56 -2.00 -0.79
C SER A 226 0.51 -2.83 -1.50
N LEU A 227 1.79 -2.53 -1.29
CA LEU A 227 2.91 -3.29 -1.84
C LEU A 227 3.05 -4.66 -1.16
N ASP A 228 2.86 -4.74 0.15
CA ASP A 228 2.89 -6.01 0.89
C ASP A 228 1.72 -6.93 0.48
N ASP A 229 0.52 -6.39 0.24
CA ASP A 229 -0.62 -7.12 -0.36
C ASP A 229 -0.24 -7.66 -1.75
N TYR A 230 0.41 -6.84 -2.58
CA TYR A 230 0.89 -7.24 -3.89
C TYR A 230 1.92 -8.37 -3.82
N LEU A 231 2.96 -8.23 -2.99
CA LEU A 231 3.99 -9.26 -2.81
C LEU A 231 3.40 -10.55 -2.26
N SER A 232 2.48 -10.47 -1.28
CA SER A 232 1.76 -11.62 -0.74
C SER A 232 0.98 -12.37 -1.83
N SER A 233 0.41 -11.66 -2.80
CA SER A 233 -0.29 -12.28 -3.93
C SER A 233 0.64 -13.03 -4.89
N MET A 234 1.94 -12.83 -4.80
CA MET A 234 2.96 -13.48 -5.63
C MET A 234 3.76 -14.57 -4.89
N THR A 235 3.53 -14.77 -3.60
CA THR A 235 4.33 -15.68 -2.75
C THR A 235 4.29 -17.13 -3.23
N HIS A 236 3.20 -17.57 -3.87
CA HIS A 236 3.09 -18.95 -4.39
C HIS A 236 3.77 -19.16 -5.75
N LEU A 237 4.25 -18.12 -6.42
CA LEU A 237 4.92 -18.28 -7.72
C LEU A 237 6.26 -19.00 -7.62
N PRO A 238 7.17 -18.69 -6.70
CA PRO A 238 8.40 -19.44 -6.50
C PRO A 238 8.15 -20.90 -6.14
N GLN A 239 7.17 -21.17 -5.26
CA GLN A 239 6.80 -22.53 -4.88
C GLN A 239 6.26 -23.33 -6.07
N ALA A 240 5.34 -22.76 -6.86
CA ALA A 240 4.83 -23.42 -8.06
C ALA A 240 5.94 -23.70 -9.08
N LEU A 241 6.92 -22.80 -9.19
CA LEU A 241 8.07 -22.97 -10.06
C LEU A 241 8.99 -24.10 -9.56
N GLU A 242 9.23 -24.20 -8.26
CA GLU A 242 10.00 -25.28 -7.62
C GLU A 242 9.34 -26.65 -7.83
N GLU A 243 8.02 -26.76 -7.59
CA GLU A 243 7.30 -28.03 -7.63
C GLU A 243 7.02 -28.52 -9.06
N THR A 244 6.74 -27.61 -9.99
CA THR A 244 6.21 -27.97 -11.33
C THR A 244 7.12 -27.55 -12.48
N GLY A 245 8.13 -26.74 -12.24
CA GLY A 245 8.96 -26.11 -13.27
C GLY A 245 8.20 -25.13 -14.16
N LYS A 246 6.95 -24.78 -13.80
CA LYS A 246 6.10 -23.86 -14.56
C LYS A 246 5.65 -22.71 -13.67
N PRO A 247 5.66 -21.46 -14.18
CA PRO A 247 5.07 -20.35 -13.47
C PRO A 247 3.55 -20.62 -13.33
N GLY A 248 3.04 -20.78 -12.11
CA GLY A 248 1.63 -21.08 -11.82
C GLY A 248 0.64 -19.99 -12.24
N MET A 249 1.00 -19.14 -13.21
CA MET A 249 0.27 -17.97 -13.64
C MET A 249 0.25 -17.84 -15.17
N SER A 250 -0.89 -17.41 -15.73
CA SER A 250 -1.01 -17.14 -17.16
C SER A 250 -0.27 -15.85 -17.56
N ARG A 251 0.17 -15.75 -18.83
CA ARG A 251 0.79 -14.54 -19.39
C ARG A 251 -0.05 -13.27 -19.17
N LYS A 252 -1.37 -13.39 -19.31
CA LYS A 252 -2.30 -12.26 -19.11
C LYS A 252 -2.33 -11.80 -17.65
N ALA A 253 -2.30 -12.74 -16.70
CA ALA A 253 -2.25 -12.43 -15.28
C ALA A 253 -0.93 -11.77 -14.89
N LEU A 254 0.19 -12.25 -15.45
CA LEU A 254 1.51 -11.64 -15.23
C LEU A 254 1.58 -10.20 -15.75
N ILE A 255 1.01 -9.93 -16.94
CA ILE A 255 0.96 -8.56 -17.47
C ILE A 255 0.14 -7.64 -16.58
N LYS A 256 -0.98 -8.12 -16.01
CA LYS A 256 -1.75 -7.34 -15.03
C LYS A 256 -0.91 -7.02 -13.78
N LYS A 257 -0.18 -8.00 -13.26
CA LYS A 257 0.71 -7.81 -12.11
C LYS A 257 1.85 -6.83 -12.41
N LEU A 258 2.39 -6.86 -13.62
CA LEU A 258 3.36 -5.85 -14.06
C LEU A 258 2.75 -4.44 -14.06
N GLY A 259 1.51 -4.29 -14.52
CA GLY A 259 0.79 -3.01 -14.47
C GLY A 259 0.57 -2.51 -13.04
N GLU A 260 0.28 -3.40 -12.08
CA GLU A 260 0.17 -3.06 -10.66
C GLU A 260 1.52 -2.58 -10.10
N LEU A 261 2.62 -3.28 -10.42
CA LEU A 261 3.98 -2.89 -10.00
C LEU A 261 4.40 -1.52 -10.55
N MET A 262 4.05 -1.24 -11.82
CA MET A 262 4.32 0.07 -12.43
C MET A 262 3.59 1.21 -11.71
N LYS A 263 2.38 0.96 -11.17
CA LYS A 263 1.66 1.96 -10.36
C LYS A 263 2.40 2.28 -9.06
N PHE A 264 2.98 1.29 -8.37
CA PHE A 264 3.79 1.55 -7.17
C PHE A 264 5.01 2.40 -7.50
N ARG A 265 5.71 2.07 -8.57
CA ARG A 265 6.86 2.85 -9.02
C ARG A 265 6.47 4.29 -9.40
N GLN A 266 5.31 4.45 -10.03
CA GLN A 266 4.76 5.77 -10.33
C GLN A 266 4.38 6.53 -9.06
N GLY A 267 3.79 5.87 -8.07
CA GLY A 267 3.43 6.47 -6.78
C GLY A 267 4.63 7.01 -6.02
N LEU A 268 5.77 6.30 -6.08
CA LEU A 268 7.01 6.71 -5.40
C LEU A 268 7.83 7.74 -6.18
N ASN A 269 8.03 7.54 -7.49
CA ASN A 269 9.07 8.24 -8.24
C ASN A 269 8.54 9.33 -9.19
N LEU A 270 7.27 9.28 -9.59
CA LEU A 270 6.69 10.22 -10.56
C LEU A 270 5.77 11.27 -9.93
N ASN A 271 5.44 11.15 -8.68
CA ASN A 271 4.87 12.29 -7.97
C ASN A 271 6.01 13.29 -7.72
N ARG A 272 5.78 14.54 -8.05
CA ARG A 272 6.69 15.70 -7.83
C ARG A 272 7.26 15.77 -6.40
N GLU A 273 6.65 15.05 -5.50
CA GLU A 273 7.02 14.88 -4.10
C GLU A 273 7.62 13.48 -3.94
N ASN A 274 8.89 13.32 -4.26
CA ASN A 274 9.65 12.19 -3.74
C ASN A 274 9.52 12.21 -2.22
N PHE A 275 9.02 11.12 -1.61
CA PHE A 275 8.77 11.07 -0.16
C PHE A 275 9.99 11.46 0.68
N SER A 276 11.20 11.19 0.19
CA SER A 276 12.47 11.47 0.88
C SER A 276 13.04 12.86 0.63
N ASP A 277 12.60 13.55 -0.45
CA ASP A 277 13.20 14.84 -0.81
C ASP A 277 12.63 15.99 0.03
N THR A 278 13.49 16.92 0.41
CA THR A 278 13.06 18.16 1.04
C THR A 278 12.41 19.06 -0.02
N PRO A 279 11.17 19.54 0.18
CA PRO A 279 10.53 20.45 -0.77
C PRO A 279 11.34 21.73 -1.00
N ASP A 280 11.35 22.22 -2.24
CA ASP A 280 12.11 23.42 -2.65
C ASP A 280 11.75 24.66 -1.81
N PHE A 281 10.51 24.72 -1.32
CA PHE A 281 10.04 25.80 -0.45
C PHE A 281 10.92 26.03 0.79
N TYR A 282 11.49 24.95 1.36
CA TYR A 282 12.31 25.06 2.57
C TYR A 282 13.71 25.60 2.33
N TRP A 283 14.17 25.69 1.08
CA TRP A 283 15.51 26.24 0.78
C TRP A 283 15.64 27.69 1.18
N THR A 284 14.55 28.45 1.21
CA THR A 284 14.52 29.86 1.66
C THR A 284 14.28 30.00 3.16
N GLU A 285 13.87 28.89 3.84
CA GLU A 285 13.46 28.93 5.25
C GLU A 285 14.12 27.78 6.05
N PRO A 286 15.40 27.92 6.44
CA PRO A 286 16.19 26.84 7.07
C PRO A 286 15.57 26.28 8.36
N GLU A 287 14.88 27.13 9.14
CA GLU A 287 14.20 26.67 10.37
C GLU A 287 13.02 25.78 10.11
N LEU A 288 12.25 26.05 9.07
CA LEU A 288 11.16 25.16 8.65
C LEU A 288 11.70 23.83 8.11
N GLU A 289 12.82 23.87 7.39
CA GLU A 289 13.52 22.67 6.97
C GLU A 289 13.93 21.82 8.16
N ARG A 290 14.44 22.45 9.23
CA ARG A 290 14.81 21.76 10.46
C ARG A 290 13.60 21.03 11.09
N TYR A 291 12.43 21.68 11.16
CA TYR A 291 11.22 21.03 11.69
C TYR A 291 10.77 19.87 10.82
N PHE A 292 10.71 20.08 9.50
CA PHE A 292 10.37 19.04 8.54
C PHE A 292 11.33 17.85 8.63
N LYS A 293 12.65 18.10 8.63
CA LYS A 293 13.67 17.03 8.73
C LYS A 293 13.59 16.29 10.05
N SER A 294 13.47 17.00 11.19
CA SER A 294 13.40 16.35 12.50
C SER A 294 12.24 15.37 12.60
N MET A 295 11.09 15.70 12.03
CA MET A 295 9.94 14.82 11.97
C MET A 295 10.15 13.69 10.97
N SER A 296 10.69 13.99 9.78
CA SER A 296 10.95 12.98 8.73
C SER A 296 11.94 11.91 9.20
N ASP A 297 12.97 12.32 9.93
CA ASP A 297 13.98 11.42 10.50
C ASP A 297 13.37 10.57 11.64
N ALA A 298 12.57 11.18 12.51
CA ALA A 298 11.89 10.47 13.60
C ALA A 298 10.88 9.44 13.09
N LEU A 299 10.26 9.69 11.93
CA LEU A 299 9.33 8.77 11.25
C LEU A 299 10.04 7.81 10.29
N GLU A 300 11.38 7.86 10.22
CA GLU A 300 12.22 7.01 9.36
C GLU A 300 11.79 7.04 7.87
N ILE A 301 11.26 8.19 7.37
CA ILE A 301 10.65 8.27 6.04
C ILE A 301 11.64 7.84 4.96
N LYS A 302 12.89 8.28 5.03
CA LYS A 302 13.92 7.91 4.06
C LYS A 302 14.19 6.40 4.05
N LEU A 303 14.43 5.80 5.23
CA LEU A 303 14.71 4.36 5.35
C LEU A 303 13.53 3.51 4.84
N ARG A 304 12.30 3.94 5.14
CA ARG A 304 11.08 3.27 4.68
C ARG A 304 10.93 3.41 3.16
N THR A 305 11.19 4.58 2.60
CA THR A 305 11.16 4.80 1.14
C THR A 305 12.19 3.93 0.42
N ASP A 306 13.41 3.84 0.93
CA ASP A 306 14.46 2.99 0.38
C ASP A 306 14.04 1.51 0.44
N SER A 307 13.51 1.05 1.57
CA SER A 307 12.98 -0.33 1.71
C SER A 307 11.85 -0.64 0.72
N VAL A 308 10.95 0.30 0.47
CA VAL A 308 9.88 0.13 -0.54
C VAL A 308 10.45 0.08 -1.95
N ASN A 309 11.45 0.90 -2.29
CA ASN A 309 12.16 0.85 -3.57
C ASN A 309 12.84 -0.49 -3.80
N ASP A 310 13.51 -1.04 -2.78
CA ASP A 310 14.15 -2.35 -2.83
C ASP A 310 13.14 -3.48 -3.08
N LYS A 311 12.00 -3.47 -2.38
CA LYS A 311 10.90 -4.41 -2.60
C LYS A 311 10.32 -4.31 -4.01
N ILE A 312 10.15 -3.10 -4.55
CA ILE A 312 9.67 -2.88 -5.93
C ILE A 312 10.70 -3.40 -6.94
N THR A 313 11.99 -3.19 -6.70
CA THR A 313 13.07 -3.68 -7.56
C THR A 313 13.10 -5.20 -7.58
N TYR A 314 13.07 -5.84 -6.40
CA TYR A 314 12.95 -7.29 -6.29
C TYR A 314 11.73 -7.85 -7.05
N ALA A 315 10.57 -7.22 -6.87
CA ALA A 315 9.36 -7.65 -7.57
C ALA A 315 9.49 -7.51 -9.10
N ALA A 316 10.16 -6.46 -9.59
CA ALA A 316 10.41 -6.24 -11.01
C ALA A 316 11.34 -7.29 -11.61
N GLU A 317 12.40 -7.64 -10.89
CA GLU A 317 13.34 -8.69 -11.27
C GLU A 317 12.64 -10.06 -11.33
N ALA A 318 11.91 -10.43 -10.28
CA ALA A 318 11.13 -11.67 -10.23
C ALA A 318 10.14 -11.75 -11.41
N GLN A 319 9.43 -10.67 -11.74
CA GLN A 319 8.54 -10.62 -12.89
C GLN A 319 9.26 -10.74 -14.22
N SER A 320 10.47 -10.18 -14.35
CA SER A 320 11.28 -10.30 -15.56
C SER A 320 11.62 -11.75 -15.85
N VAL A 321 12.07 -12.48 -14.82
CA VAL A 321 12.37 -13.93 -14.92
C VAL A 321 11.12 -14.73 -15.31
N LEU A 322 10.00 -14.49 -14.64
CA LEU A 322 8.74 -15.16 -14.97
C LEU A 322 8.27 -14.89 -16.40
N ARG A 323 8.43 -13.66 -16.89
CA ARG A 323 8.11 -13.30 -18.27
C ARG A 323 8.99 -14.04 -19.26
N GLN A 324 10.29 -14.17 -18.98
CA GLN A 324 11.22 -14.92 -19.81
C GLN A 324 10.81 -16.39 -19.90
N LEU A 325 10.55 -17.04 -18.78
CA LEU A 325 10.10 -18.44 -18.71
C LEU A 325 8.79 -18.69 -19.48
N LEU A 326 7.83 -17.76 -19.39
CA LEU A 326 6.59 -17.87 -20.16
C LEU A 326 6.82 -17.68 -21.67
N THR A 327 7.81 -16.91 -22.10
CA THR A 327 8.15 -16.72 -23.50
C THR A 327 8.83 -17.95 -24.07
N GLU A 328 9.79 -18.53 -23.34
CA GLU A 328 10.47 -19.77 -23.70
C GLU A 328 9.51 -20.95 -23.83
N SER A 329 8.58 -21.11 -22.89
CA SER A 329 7.53 -22.13 -22.94
C SER A 329 6.63 -21.98 -24.17
N SER A 330 6.31 -20.76 -24.60
CA SER A 330 5.53 -20.51 -25.81
C SER A 330 6.30 -20.84 -27.09
N SER A 331 7.61 -20.55 -27.12
CA SER A 331 8.48 -20.87 -28.26
C SER A 331 8.57 -22.38 -28.50
N HIS A 332 8.78 -23.13 -27.43
CA HIS A 332 8.83 -24.60 -27.49
C HIS A 332 7.54 -25.23 -28.03
N ASN A 333 6.36 -24.71 -27.63
CA ASN A 333 5.09 -25.19 -28.17
C ASN A 333 4.94 -24.91 -29.66
N LEU A 334 5.42 -23.76 -30.15
CA LEU A 334 5.43 -23.45 -31.59
C LEU A 334 6.37 -24.36 -32.36
N GLU A 335 7.53 -24.67 -31.82
CA GLU A 335 8.49 -25.61 -32.40
C GLU A 335 7.87 -27.02 -32.55
N LEU A 336 7.20 -27.53 -31.51
CA LEU A 336 6.49 -28.80 -31.59
C LEU A 336 5.37 -28.81 -32.64
N ILE A 337 4.66 -27.70 -32.82
CA ILE A 337 3.62 -27.58 -33.86
C ILE A 337 4.26 -27.64 -35.26
N ILE A 338 5.41 -26.97 -35.45
CA ILE A 338 6.13 -27.00 -36.73
C ILE A 338 6.63 -28.42 -37.01
N ILE A 339 7.22 -29.09 -36.02
CA ILE A 339 7.68 -30.47 -36.15
C ILE A 339 6.51 -31.40 -36.51
N ALA A 340 5.35 -31.25 -35.86
CA ALA A 340 4.15 -32.04 -36.17
C ALA A 340 3.64 -31.79 -37.61
N LEU A 341 3.64 -30.55 -38.10
CA LEU A 341 3.27 -30.23 -39.47
C LEU A 341 4.23 -30.84 -40.50
N ILE A 342 5.55 -30.76 -40.24
CA ILE A 342 6.56 -31.39 -41.10
C ILE A 342 6.37 -32.92 -41.10
N ALA A 343 6.12 -33.53 -39.91
CA ALA A 343 5.86 -34.96 -39.87
C ALA A 343 4.64 -35.39 -40.68
N VAL A 344 3.55 -34.63 -40.66
CA VAL A 344 2.36 -34.87 -41.46
C VAL A 344 2.69 -34.73 -42.94
N GLU A 345 3.45 -33.71 -43.37
CA GLU A 345 3.87 -33.51 -44.74
C GLU A 345 4.70 -34.68 -45.25
N VAL A 346 5.68 -35.13 -44.47
CA VAL A 346 6.50 -36.30 -44.80
C VAL A 346 5.63 -37.58 -44.96
N VAL A 347 4.66 -37.83 -44.08
CA VAL A 347 3.75 -38.98 -44.19
C VAL A 347 2.92 -38.88 -45.46
N VAL A 348 2.38 -37.72 -45.78
CA VAL A 348 1.62 -37.49 -47.03
C VAL A 348 2.48 -37.73 -48.25
N ALA A 349 3.75 -37.23 -48.28
CA ALA A 349 4.68 -37.48 -49.34
C ALA A 349 5.01 -38.98 -49.50
N LEU A 350 5.24 -39.69 -48.40
CA LEU A 350 5.50 -41.12 -48.45
C LEU A 350 4.30 -41.92 -48.96
N ILE A 351 3.07 -41.53 -48.63
CA ILE A 351 1.87 -42.18 -49.15
C ILE A 351 1.72 -41.92 -50.67
N ARG A 352 2.02 -40.70 -51.16
CA ARG A 352 1.89 -40.31 -52.53
C ARG A 352 2.98 -40.91 -53.41
N ASP A 353 4.24 -40.78 -53.00
CA ASP A 353 5.42 -41.11 -53.81
C ASP A 353 5.99 -42.51 -53.39
N GLY A 354 5.57 -43.10 -52.28
CA GLY A 354 6.01 -44.38 -51.75
C GLY A 354 5.84 -45.57 -52.71
N PRO A 355 4.74 -45.72 -53.47
CA PRO A 355 4.60 -46.77 -54.44
C PRO A 355 5.64 -46.75 -55.54
N GLU A 356 5.98 -45.54 -56.06
CA GLU A 356 7.00 -45.35 -57.11
C GLU A 356 8.40 -45.66 -56.57
N LEU A 357 8.72 -45.22 -55.36
CA LEU A 357 9.98 -45.53 -54.71
C LEU A 357 10.15 -47.03 -54.43
N TRP A 358 9.05 -47.70 -54.06
CA TRP A 358 9.05 -49.18 -53.85
C TRP A 358 9.30 -49.95 -55.13
N GLU A 359 8.73 -49.51 -56.30
CA GLU A 359 8.96 -50.09 -57.58
C GLU A 359 10.38 -49.90 -58.06
N MET A 360 10.96 -48.70 -57.91
CA MET A 360 12.38 -48.45 -58.22
C MET A 360 13.36 -49.31 -57.42
N LEU A 361 13.11 -49.47 -56.13
CA LEU A 361 13.92 -50.34 -55.26
C LEU A 361 13.83 -51.84 -55.63
N LYS A 362 12.67 -52.30 -56.06
CA LYS A 362 12.47 -53.67 -56.58
C LYS A 362 13.13 -53.90 -57.93
N GLY A 363 13.09 -52.89 -58.82
CA GLY A 363 13.74 -52.96 -60.13
C GLY A 363 15.25 -53.09 -60.06
N ASP A 364 15.88 -52.37 -59.14
CA ASP A 364 17.35 -52.41 -58.93
C ASP A 364 17.85 -53.73 -58.29
N SER A 365 16.97 -54.43 -57.59
CA SER A 365 17.28 -55.78 -57.03
C SER A 365 17.20 -56.89 -58.07
N ALA A 366 16.46 -56.70 -59.19
CA ALA A 366 16.32 -57.69 -60.28
C ALA A 366 17.47 -57.64 -61.28
N ASP A 367 18.15 -56.46 -61.43
CA ASP A 367 19.26 -56.31 -62.39
C ASP A 367 20.63 -56.79 -61.84
N LYS A 368 20.75 -57.03 -60.54
CA LYS A 368 21.96 -57.60 -59.95
C LYS A 368 22.03 -59.12 -59.97
N GLY A 369 20.97 -59.83 -60.34
CA GLY A 369 20.89 -61.28 -60.41
C GLY A 369 21.26 -61.93 -61.73
N THR A 370 21.59 -61.15 -62.82
CA THR A 370 21.80 -61.71 -64.17
C THR A 370 23.22 -61.49 -64.75
N LYS A 371 24.21 -61.22 -63.91
CA LYS A 371 25.62 -61.09 -64.34
C LYS A 371 26.56 -62.02 -63.57
N GLU A 372 26.17 -63.25 -63.28
CA GLU A 372 27.07 -64.36 -62.97
C GLU A 372 26.53 -65.66 -63.58
N VAL A 373 26.87 -65.89 -64.87
CA VAL A 373 27.07 -67.19 -65.51
C VAL A 373 28.08 -67.01 -66.66
#